data_c8b9b1e475e6919d2bfb6d6f9af10bb3
#
_entry.id   c8b9b1e475e6919d2bfb6d6f9af10bb3
#
_cell.length_a   1.000
_cell.length_b   1.000
_cell.length_c   1.000
_cell.angle_alpha   90.00
_cell.angle_beta   90.00
_cell.angle_gamma   90.00
#
_symmetry.space_group_name_H-M   'P 1'
#
loop_
_entity.id
_entity.type
_entity.pdbx_description
1 polymer ?
#
loop_
_entity_poly.entity_id
_entity_poly.type
_entity_poly.pdbx_seq_one_letter_code
_entity_poly.pdbx_strand_id
1 'polypeptide(L)'
;MNQSVFKTLEYAKIITMLQNMATSSMGKELAEKLLPSSDIDEVIENLSHTQEASNILISSEPPFGGIHDIRSLLKKTSLGLVIEINSLLDILNTMYAMRNLKKFFKELEIDSPQFKEWAKSIEILGQLEREIDNIVDEHGSMRDSASVELMRIRREIKSSQRRIKTNLDGILKNPDYQKYLPYVVNEVSSL
;
A
#
# COMPACT_ATOMS: atom_id res chain seq x y z
N MET A 1 -17.01 -31.23 -13.06
CA MET A 1 -18.01 -31.50 -12.00
C MET A 1 -19.31 -30.77 -12.35
N ASN A 2 -20.51 -31.39 -12.04
CA ASN A 2 -21.81 -30.81 -12.44
C ASN A 2 -22.21 -29.71 -11.42
N GLN A 3 -22.75 -28.58 -11.90
CA GLN A 3 -23.20 -27.46 -11.07
C GLN A 3 -24.19 -27.86 -9.95
N SER A 4 -25.02 -28.89 -10.19
CA SER A 4 -25.94 -29.43 -9.19
C SER A 4 -25.21 -30.02 -7.95
N VAL A 5 -24.03 -30.60 -8.14
CA VAL A 5 -23.22 -31.17 -7.05
C VAL A 5 -22.68 -30.05 -6.15
N PHE A 6 -22.19 -28.96 -6.72
CA PHE A 6 -21.73 -27.79 -5.94
C PHE A 6 -22.84 -27.18 -5.09
N LYS A 7 -24.07 -27.13 -5.66
CA LYS A 7 -25.24 -26.62 -4.92
C LYS A 7 -25.62 -27.55 -3.76
N THR A 8 -25.64 -28.87 -3.98
CA THR A 8 -25.98 -29.87 -2.96
C THR A 8 -24.96 -29.89 -1.83
N LEU A 9 -23.68 -29.73 -2.14
CA LEU A 9 -22.59 -29.70 -1.16
C LEU A 9 -22.39 -28.31 -0.54
N GLU A 10 -23.20 -27.31 -0.89
CA GLU A 10 -23.07 -25.92 -0.42
C GLU A 10 -21.67 -25.35 -0.61
N TYR A 11 -20.98 -25.76 -1.68
CA TYR A 11 -19.58 -25.38 -1.96
C TYR A 11 -19.34 -23.87 -1.93
N ALA A 12 -20.30 -23.06 -2.40
CA ALA A 12 -20.21 -21.61 -2.35
C ALA A 12 -20.05 -21.05 -0.93
N LYS A 13 -20.63 -21.72 0.09
CA LYS A 13 -20.44 -21.30 1.49
C LYS A 13 -18.99 -21.52 1.95
N ILE A 14 -18.38 -22.64 1.55
CA ILE A 14 -16.98 -22.94 1.86
C ILE A 14 -16.06 -21.90 1.22
N ILE A 15 -16.30 -21.56 -0.04
CA ILE A 15 -15.55 -20.52 -0.74
C ILE A 15 -15.71 -19.15 -0.06
N THR A 16 -16.93 -18.78 0.34
CA THR A 16 -17.16 -17.54 1.07
C THR A 16 -16.43 -17.51 2.42
N MET A 17 -16.41 -18.63 3.15
CA MET A 17 -15.65 -18.73 4.40
C MET A 17 -14.14 -18.55 4.15
N LEU A 18 -13.61 -19.18 3.10
CA LEU A 18 -12.20 -19.06 2.74
C LEU A 18 -11.84 -17.63 2.32
N GLN A 19 -12.68 -16.97 1.51
CA GLN A 19 -12.51 -15.57 1.14
C GLN A 19 -12.49 -14.64 2.36
N ASN A 20 -13.33 -14.89 3.36
CA ASN A 20 -13.37 -14.08 4.59
C ASN A 20 -12.11 -14.26 5.44
N MET A 21 -11.40 -15.35 5.32
CA MET A 21 -10.10 -15.57 5.99
C MET A 21 -8.93 -14.92 5.23
N ALA A 22 -9.07 -14.68 3.93
CA ALA A 22 -8.03 -14.04 3.15
C ALA A 22 -7.92 -12.55 3.47
N THR A 23 -6.72 -12.08 3.81
CA THR A 23 -6.45 -10.69 4.18
C THR A 23 -6.22 -9.78 2.98
N SER A 24 -5.75 -10.32 1.84
CA SER A 24 -5.48 -9.56 0.62
C SER A 24 -6.58 -9.74 -0.43
N SER A 25 -6.77 -8.73 -1.29
CA SER A 25 -7.69 -8.81 -2.43
C SER A 25 -7.31 -9.92 -3.40
N MET A 26 -6.01 -10.12 -3.63
CA MET A 26 -5.50 -11.20 -4.48
C MET A 26 -5.77 -12.59 -3.88
N GLY A 27 -5.63 -12.74 -2.55
CA GLY A 27 -5.99 -13.99 -1.86
C GLY A 27 -7.49 -14.30 -1.96
N LYS A 28 -8.35 -13.29 -1.84
CA LYS A 28 -9.80 -13.42 -2.03
C LYS A 28 -10.14 -13.85 -3.46
N GLU A 29 -9.48 -13.26 -4.45
CA GLU A 29 -9.64 -13.61 -5.87
C GLU A 29 -9.21 -15.07 -6.13
N LEU A 30 -8.10 -15.51 -5.53
CA LEU A 30 -7.65 -16.92 -5.64
C LEU A 30 -8.63 -17.88 -4.98
N ALA A 31 -9.14 -17.54 -3.80
CA ALA A 31 -10.15 -18.34 -3.12
C ALA A 31 -11.44 -18.48 -3.93
N GLU A 32 -11.89 -17.41 -4.59
CA GLU A 32 -13.07 -17.41 -5.46
C GLU A 32 -12.91 -18.35 -6.66
N LYS A 33 -11.70 -18.42 -7.20
CA LYS A 33 -11.39 -19.28 -8.37
C LYS A 33 -11.10 -20.74 -8.02
N LEU A 34 -11.04 -21.06 -6.73
CA LEU A 34 -10.72 -22.43 -6.28
C LEU A 34 -11.82 -23.39 -6.72
N LEU A 35 -11.41 -24.46 -7.37
CA LEU A 35 -12.27 -25.55 -7.81
C LEU A 35 -11.72 -26.89 -7.31
N PRO A 36 -12.58 -27.86 -7.00
CA PRO A 36 -12.13 -29.20 -6.70
C PRO A 36 -11.43 -29.84 -7.90
N SER A 37 -10.28 -30.45 -7.66
CA SER A 37 -9.57 -31.25 -8.65
C SER A 37 -9.88 -32.74 -8.50
N SER A 38 -9.85 -33.47 -9.61
CA SER A 38 -9.87 -34.96 -9.65
C SER A 38 -8.49 -35.54 -9.95
N ASP A 39 -7.49 -34.69 -10.16
CA ASP A 39 -6.10 -35.09 -10.33
C ASP A 39 -5.49 -35.33 -8.94
N ILE A 40 -5.06 -36.58 -8.72
CA ILE A 40 -4.55 -36.99 -7.40
C ILE A 40 -3.21 -36.31 -7.09
N ASP A 41 -2.36 -36.11 -8.09
CA ASP A 41 -1.04 -35.49 -7.90
C ASP A 41 -1.20 -34.02 -7.56
N GLU A 42 -2.07 -33.28 -8.26
CA GLU A 42 -2.43 -31.89 -7.94
C GLU A 42 -3.01 -31.75 -6.52
N VAL A 43 -3.89 -32.68 -6.11
CA VAL A 43 -4.49 -32.65 -4.78
C VAL A 43 -3.44 -32.88 -3.70
N ILE A 44 -2.53 -33.87 -3.87
CA ILE A 44 -1.46 -34.16 -2.92
C ILE A 44 -0.52 -32.95 -2.80
N GLU A 45 -0.13 -32.33 -3.91
CA GLU A 45 0.72 -31.14 -3.92
C GLU A 45 0.07 -29.98 -3.15
N ASN A 46 -1.18 -29.63 -3.45
CA ASN A 46 -1.92 -28.57 -2.78
C ASN A 46 -2.13 -28.83 -1.28
N LEU A 47 -2.36 -30.07 -0.89
CA LEU A 47 -2.43 -30.45 0.54
C LEU A 47 -1.07 -30.30 1.23
N SER A 48 0.03 -30.64 0.54
CA SER A 48 1.38 -30.44 1.07
C SER A 48 1.67 -28.95 1.31
N HIS A 49 1.34 -28.07 0.36
CA HIS A 49 1.47 -26.60 0.51
C HIS A 49 0.63 -26.09 1.67
N THR A 50 -0.59 -26.61 1.83
CA THR A 50 -1.47 -26.25 2.95
C THR A 50 -0.88 -26.69 4.29
N GLN A 51 -0.26 -27.87 4.35
CA GLN A 51 0.38 -28.36 5.57
C GLN A 51 1.62 -27.51 5.93
N GLU A 52 2.46 -27.14 4.93
CA GLU A 52 3.57 -26.21 5.15
C GLU A 52 3.06 -24.87 5.71
N ALA A 53 2.02 -24.27 5.09
CA ALA A 53 1.43 -23.03 5.56
C ALA A 53 0.94 -23.13 7.00
N SER A 54 0.24 -24.24 7.35
CA SER A 54 -0.25 -24.49 8.70
C SER A 54 0.90 -24.57 9.71
N ASN A 55 1.97 -25.29 9.40
CA ASN A 55 3.15 -25.41 10.26
C ASN A 55 3.82 -24.05 10.50
N ILE A 56 3.90 -23.20 9.47
CA ILE A 56 4.44 -21.84 9.58
C ILE A 56 3.57 -21.01 10.51
N LEU A 57 2.24 -21.00 10.31
CA LEU A 57 1.30 -20.18 11.07
C LEU A 57 1.16 -20.59 12.55
N ILE A 58 1.44 -21.86 12.90
CA ILE A 58 1.46 -22.33 14.29
C ILE A 58 2.63 -21.71 15.07
N SER A 59 3.76 -21.48 14.41
CA SER A 59 5.02 -21.14 15.08
C SER A 59 5.50 -19.71 14.81
N SER A 60 4.93 -19.04 13.82
CA SER A 60 5.37 -17.71 13.39
C SER A 60 4.26 -16.94 12.68
N GLU A 61 4.42 -15.65 12.57
CA GLU A 61 3.46 -14.75 11.92
C GLU A 61 4.13 -14.09 10.72
N PRO A 62 3.87 -14.57 9.48
CA PRO A 62 4.43 -13.98 8.28
C PRO A 62 3.99 -12.53 8.08
N PRO A 63 4.90 -11.60 7.71
CA PRO A 63 4.59 -10.17 7.59
C PRO A 63 3.86 -9.86 6.27
N PHE A 64 2.58 -10.20 6.16
CA PHE A 64 1.75 -9.91 4.98
C PHE A 64 1.23 -8.47 4.91
N GLY A 65 1.47 -7.64 5.94
CA GLY A 65 1.04 -6.24 5.94
C GLY A 65 1.71 -5.41 4.86
N GLY A 66 0.99 -4.44 4.30
CA GLY A 66 1.49 -3.51 3.28
C GLY A 66 1.49 -4.04 1.84
N ILE A 67 0.94 -5.23 1.59
CA ILE A 67 0.77 -5.77 0.24
C ILE A 67 -0.52 -5.22 -0.36
N HIS A 68 -0.40 -4.41 -1.41
CA HIS A 68 -1.51 -3.85 -2.17
C HIS A 68 -1.60 -4.52 -3.55
N ASP A 69 -2.80 -4.54 -4.14
CA ASP A 69 -2.96 -4.96 -5.52
C ASP A 69 -2.54 -3.84 -6.48
N ILE A 70 -1.31 -3.90 -6.92
CA ILE A 70 -0.70 -2.90 -7.81
C ILE A 70 -0.82 -3.24 -9.30
N ARG A 71 -1.51 -4.33 -9.68
CA ARG A 71 -1.62 -4.80 -11.09
C ARG A 71 -2.21 -3.72 -12.00
N SER A 72 -3.25 -3.03 -11.54
CA SER A 72 -3.88 -1.95 -12.31
C SER A 72 -2.96 -0.73 -12.45
N LEU A 73 -2.15 -0.43 -11.43
CA LEU A 73 -1.18 0.66 -11.43
C LEU A 73 -0.03 0.36 -12.41
N LEU A 74 0.50 -0.86 -12.38
CA LEU A 74 1.52 -1.31 -13.34
C LEU A 74 1.03 -1.25 -14.79
N LYS A 75 -0.24 -1.62 -15.03
CA LYS A 75 -0.85 -1.49 -16.35
C LYS A 75 -0.97 -0.02 -16.79
N LYS A 76 -1.35 0.89 -15.89
CA LYS A 76 -1.41 2.34 -16.20
C LYS A 76 -0.04 2.88 -16.56
N THR A 77 0.99 2.57 -15.77
CA THR A 77 2.36 3.05 -16.02
C THR A 77 2.95 2.47 -17.30
N SER A 78 2.67 1.21 -17.64
CA SER A 78 3.12 0.61 -18.90
C SER A 78 2.51 1.28 -20.15
N LEU A 79 1.37 1.96 -19.99
CA LEU A 79 0.74 2.77 -21.03
C LEU A 79 1.23 4.24 -21.02
N GLY A 80 2.21 4.58 -20.18
CA GLY A 80 2.72 5.94 -20.04
C GLY A 80 1.78 6.91 -19.31
N LEU A 81 0.76 6.39 -18.62
CA LEU A 81 -0.17 7.21 -17.85
C LEU A 81 0.44 7.63 -16.52
N VAL A 82 0.10 8.83 -16.07
CA VAL A 82 0.50 9.34 -14.76
C VAL A 82 -0.31 8.65 -13.66
N ILE A 83 0.36 8.28 -12.57
CA ILE A 83 -0.28 7.74 -11.37
C ILE A 83 -0.26 8.77 -10.24
N GLU A 84 -1.23 8.68 -9.34
CA GLU A 84 -1.33 9.54 -8.17
C GLU A 84 -0.25 9.22 -7.13
N ILE A 85 0.07 10.19 -6.29
CA ILE A 85 1.10 10.04 -5.25
C ILE A 85 0.76 8.91 -4.26
N ASN A 86 -0.52 8.75 -3.88
CA ASN A 86 -0.95 7.66 -3.00
C ASN A 86 -0.77 6.28 -3.66
N SER A 87 -0.98 6.19 -4.97
CA SER A 87 -0.71 4.97 -5.73
C SER A 87 0.78 4.62 -5.74
N LEU A 88 1.66 5.63 -5.75
CA LEU A 88 3.10 5.43 -5.67
C LEU A 88 3.50 4.92 -4.27
N LEU A 89 2.84 5.39 -3.21
CA LEU A 89 3.00 4.89 -1.85
C LEU A 89 2.56 3.42 -1.73
N ASP A 90 1.45 3.03 -2.35
CA ASP A 90 0.99 1.63 -2.38
C ASP A 90 2.01 0.71 -3.06
N ILE A 91 2.63 1.17 -4.14
CA ILE A 91 3.72 0.45 -4.82
C ILE A 91 4.91 0.28 -3.87
N LEU A 92 5.36 1.37 -3.23
CA LEU A 92 6.49 1.36 -2.29
C LEU A 92 6.22 0.42 -1.10
N ASN A 93 5.04 0.50 -0.49
CA ASN A 93 4.65 -0.37 0.62
C ASN A 93 4.65 -1.84 0.20
N THR A 94 4.15 -2.15 -1.01
CA THR A 94 4.18 -3.51 -1.55
C THR A 94 5.61 -4.00 -1.76
N MET A 95 6.52 -3.16 -2.27
CA MET A 95 7.94 -3.51 -2.44
C MET A 95 8.60 -3.80 -1.08
N TYR A 96 8.34 -2.99 -0.06
CA TYR A 96 8.83 -3.22 1.30
C TYR A 96 8.28 -4.52 1.90
N ALA A 97 6.98 -4.76 1.75
CA ALA A 97 6.34 -5.99 2.23
C ALA A 97 6.96 -7.24 1.56
N MET A 98 7.17 -7.22 0.24
CA MET A 98 7.79 -8.32 -0.49
C MET A 98 9.24 -8.56 -0.05
N ARG A 99 10.01 -7.51 0.21
CA ARG A 99 11.37 -7.63 0.76
C ARG A 99 11.36 -8.26 2.16
N ASN A 100 10.43 -7.84 3.02
CA ASN A 100 10.28 -8.38 4.36
C ASN A 100 9.86 -9.86 4.33
N LEU A 101 8.93 -10.24 3.43
CA LEU A 101 8.54 -11.63 3.21
C LEU A 101 9.72 -12.48 2.75
N LYS A 102 10.49 -12.00 1.76
CA LYS A 102 11.69 -12.71 1.30
C LYS A 102 12.68 -12.96 2.44
N LYS A 103 12.91 -11.93 3.27
CA LYS A 103 13.79 -12.05 4.44
C LYS A 103 13.23 -13.06 5.44
N PHE A 104 11.95 -12.94 5.78
CA PHE A 104 11.26 -13.83 6.72
C PHE A 104 11.41 -15.29 6.32
N PHE A 105 11.05 -15.66 5.09
CA PHE A 105 11.14 -17.05 4.62
C PHE A 105 12.57 -17.55 4.48
N LYS A 106 13.54 -16.67 4.23
CA LYS A 106 14.97 -17.02 4.20
C LYS A 106 15.48 -17.39 5.59
N GLU A 107 15.01 -16.69 6.62
CA GLU A 107 15.45 -16.86 8.03
C GLU A 107 14.59 -17.90 8.77
N LEU A 108 13.51 -18.39 8.15
CA LEU A 108 12.59 -19.34 8.76
C LEU A 108 13.27 -20.72 8.95
N GLU A 109 13.34 -21.19 10.19
CA GLU A 109 13.94 -22.49 10.54
C GLU A 109 13.04 -23.68 10.24
N ILE A 110 11.72 -23.44 10.08
CA ILE A 110 10.73 -24.47 9.78
C ILE A 110 10.97 -25.07 8.41
N ASP A 111 10.80 -26.37 8.29
CA ASP A 111 10.83 -27.05 7.01
C ASP A 111 9.64 -26.63 6.14
N SER A 112 9.94 -25.83 5.13
CA SER A 112 8.95 -25.20 4.25
C SER A 112 9.58 -24.95 2.86
N PRO A 113 9.91 -26.03 2.14
CA PRO A 113 10.65 -25.95 0.90
C PRO A 113 9.91 -25.14 -0.16
N GLN A 114 8.59 -25.30 -0.26
CA GLN A 114 7.80 -24.60 -1.28
C GLN A 114 7.74 -23.09 -1.02
N PHE A 115 7.48 -22.67 0.23
CA PHE A 115 7.46 -21.25 0.58
C PHE A 115 8.84 -20.60 0.44
N LYS A 116 9.91 -21.31 0.78
CA LYS A 116 11.28 -20.85 0.55
C LYS A 116 11.60 -20.69 -0.94
N GLU A 117 11.11 -21.59 -1.79
CA GLU A 117 11.28 -21.49 -3.24
C GLU A 117 10.50 -20.29 -3.81
N TRP A 118 9.25 -20.11 -3.43
CA TRP A 118 8.50 -18.91 -3.81
C TRP A 118 9.17 -17.62 -3.34
N ALA A 119 9.69 -17.59 -2.12
CA ALA A 119 10.41 -16.43 -1.60
C ALA A 119 11.71 -16.13 -2.39
N LYS A 120 12.40 -17.13 -2.91
CA LYS A 120 13.58 -16.93 -3.78
C LYS A 120 13.21 -16.22 -5.08
N SER A 121 12.03 -16.50 -5.64
CA SER A 121 11.55 -15.87 -6.88
C SER A 121 11.20 -14.40 -6.72
N ILE A 122 11.04 -13.89 -5.49
CA ILE A 122 10.80 -12.47 -5.23
C ILE A 122 12.04 -11.67 -5.62
N GLU A 123 11.93 -10.79 -6.59
CA GLU A 123 12.97 -9.86 -6.98
C GLU A 123 12.93 -8.59 -6.13
N ILE A 124 14.09 -8.14 -5.64
CA ILE A 124 14.22 -6.93 -4.82
C ILE A 124 14.72 -5.78 -5.67
N LEU A 125 13.88 -4.79 -5.92
CA LEU A 125 14.17 -3.63 -6.75
C LEU A 125 14.64 -2.45 -5.89
N GLY A 126 15.72 -2.65 -5.12
CA GLY A 126 16.19 -1.69 -4.12
C GLY A 126 16.59 -0.31 -4.65
N GLN A 127 16.93 -0.17 -5.92
CA GLN A 127 17.14 1.14 -6.53
C GLN A 127 15.81 1.87 -6.72
N LEU A 128 14.82 1.20 -7.29
CA LEU A 128 13.48 1.76 -7.49
C LEU A 128 12.80 2.11 -6.16
N GLU A 129 12.95 1.26 -5.13
CA GLU A 129 12.49 1.58 -3.78
C GLU A 129 13.04 2.92 -3.30
N ARG A 130 14.35 3.15 -3.41
CA ARG A 130 14.98 4.41 -3.00
C ARG A 130 14.51 5.60 -3.81
N GLU A 131 14.35 5.43 -5.12
CA GLU A 131 13.87 6.49 -6.01
C GLU A 131 12.44 6.92 -5.62
N ILE A 132 11.54 5.97 -5.36
CA ILE A 132 10.17 6.26 -4.93
C ILE A 132 10.15 6.85 -3.52
N ASP A 133 10.92 6.31 -2.58
CA ASP A 133 11.01 6.82 -1.19
C ASP A 133 11.52 8.27 -1.14
N ASN A 134 12.38 8.67 -2.06
CA ASN A 134 12.82 10.06 -2.19
C ASN A 134 11.71 11.02 -2.67
N ILE A 135 10.67 10.51 -3.31
CA ILE A 135 9.56 11.29 -3.87
C ILE A 135 8.38 11.37 -2.90
N VAL A 136 8.00 10.25 -2.27
CA VAL A 136 6.80 10.14 -1.45
C VAL A 136 7.16 9.99 0.03
N ASP A 137 6.40 10.62 0.91
CA ASP A 137 6.50 10.42 2.36
C ASP A 137 5.50 9.36 2.87
N GLU A 138 5.61 9.00 4.13
CA GLU A 138 4.74 8.01 4.80
C GLU A 138 3.26 8.40 4.87
N HIS A 139 2.94 9.68 4.61
CA HIS A 139 1.58 10.20 4.61
C HIS A 139 0.98 10.29 3.20
N GLY A 140 1.70 9.81 2.18
CA GLY A 140 1.27 9.93 0.78
C GLY A 140 1.39 11.33 0.21
N SER A 141 2.24 12.18 0.80
CA SER A 141 2.54 13.50 0.29
C SER A 141 3.88 13.52 -0.44
N MET A 142 4.01 14.39 -1.43
CA MET A 142 5.28 14.56 -2.13
C MET A 142 6.30 15.27 -1.23
N ARG A 143 7.47 14.67 -1.04
CA ARG A 143 8.57 15.27 -0.27
C ARG A 143 9.03 16.58 -0.88
N ASP A 144 9.41 17.54 -0.05
CA ASP A 144 9.99 18.82 -0.53
C ASP A 144 11.25 18.59 -1.37
N SER A 145 11.98 17.52 -1.07
CA SER A 145 13.21 17.11 -1.77
C SER A 145 12.99 16.36 -3.08
N ALA A 146 11.76 16.06 -3.46
CA ALA A 146 11.44 15.27 -4.66
C ALA A 146 11.95 15.94 -5.95
N SER A 147 12.04 17.29 -6.00
CA SER A 147 12.76 18.00 -7.04
C SER A 147 13.28 19.36 -6.52
N VAL A 148 14.37 19.82 -7.11
CA VAL A 148 14.96 21.13 -6.78
C VAL A 148 13.95 22.26 -7.04
N GLU A 149 13.21 22.17 -8.12
CA GLU A 149 12.20 23.15 -8.49
C GLU A 149 11.02 23.17 -7.52
N LEU A 150 10.51 22.01 -7.10
CA LEU A 150 9.45 21.90 -6.08
C LEU A 150 9.91 22.54 -4.76
N MET A 151 11.13 22.26 -4.34
CA MET A 151 11.71 22.82 -3.12
C MET A 151 11.77 24.35 -3.20
N ARG A 152 12.21 24.91 -4.35
CA ARG A 152 12.28 26.35 -4.59
C ARG A 152 10.89 26.99 -4.50
N ILE A 153 9.91 26.43 -5.24
CA ILE A 153 8.53 26.93 -5.27
C ILE A 153 7.90 26.91 -3.87
N ARG A 154 8.03 25.80 -3.14
CA ARG A 154 7.47 25.71 -1.78
C ARG A 154 8.12 26.69 -0.79
N ARG A 155 9.44 26.97 -0.93
CA ARG A 155 10.11 28.01 -0.15
C ARG A 155 9.58 29.41 -0.47
N GLU A 156 9.34 29.70 -1.74
CA GLU A 156 8.77 30.97 -2.16
C GLU A 156 7.33 31.16 -1.65
N ILE A 157 6.50 30.12 -1.71
CA ILE A 157 5.15 30.12 -1.12
C ILE A 157 5.22 30.42 0.38
N LYS A 158 6.02 29.67 1.15
CA LYS A 158 6.21 29.90 2.59
C LYS A 158 6.72 31.30 2.92
N SER A 159 7.64 31.83 2.10
CA SER A 159 8.14 33.20 2.25
C SER A 159 7.05 34.24 1.99
N SER A 160 6.27 34.06 0.93
CA SER A 160 5.17 34.96 0.58
C SER A 160 4.07 34.94 1.66
N GLN A 161 3.71 33.78 2.17
CA GLN A 161 2.75 33.66 3.28
C GLN A 161 3.24 34.39 4.53
N ARG A 162 4.53 34.27 4.89
CA ARG A 162 5.11 35.01 6.03
C ARG A 162 5.03 36.52 5.80
N ARG A 163 5.35 37.00 4.58
CA ARG A 163 5.26 38.42 4.24
C ARG A 163 3.82 38.93 4.37
N ILE A 164 2.84 38.17 3.85
CA ILE A 164 1.42 38.51 3.99
C ILE A 164 1.06 38.64 5.48
N LYS A 165 1.42 37.64 6.29
CA LYS A 165 1.15 37.67 7.74
C LYS A 165 1.81 38.88 8.41
N THR A 166 3.09 39.14 8.13
CA THR A 166 3.80 40.31 8.69
C THR A 166 3.16 41.62 8.29
N ASN A 167 2.73 41.75 7.03
CA ASN A 167 2.05 42.94 6.55
C ASN A 167 0.68 43.13 7.24
N LEU A 168 -0.10 42.06 7.38
CA LEU A 168 -1.37 42.07 8.11
C LEU A 168 -1.17 42.45 9.59
N ASP A 169 -0.20 41.83 10.26
CA ASP A 169 0.15 42.16 11.64
C ASP A 169 0.58 43.63 11.78
N GLY A 170 1.30 44.16 10.78
CA GLY A 170 1.66 45.55 10.72
C GLY A 170 0.46 46.50 10.58
N ILE A 171 -0.51 46.14 9.73
CA ILE A 171 -1.77 46.91 9.57
C ILE A 171 -2.58 46.86 10.88
N LEU A 172 -2.72 45.67 11.50
CA LEU A 172 -3.48 45.50 12.75
C LEU A 172 -2.88 46.29 13.93
N LYS A 173 -1.55 46.45 13.95
CA LYS A 173 -0.81 47.18 15.00
C LYS A 173 -0.72 48.69 14.75
N ASN A 174 -1.05 49.15 13.55
CA ASN A 174 -0.95 50.57 13.20
C ASN A 174 -2.12 51.37 13.82
N PRO A 175 -1.85 52.38 14.66
CA PRO A 175 -2.88 53.19 15.33
C PRO A 175 -3.84 53.86 14.34
N ASP A 176 -3.35 54.24 13.14
CA ASP A 176 -4.15 54.91 12.12
C ASP A 176 -5.25 54.00 11.54
N TYR A 177 -5.00 52.70 11.52
CA TYR A 177 -5.97 51.70 11.04
C TYR A 177 -6.83 51.07 12.12
N GLN A 178 -6.36 51.07 13.39
CA GLN A 178 -7.10 50.49 14.53
C GLN A 178 -8.51 51.07 14.71
N LYS A 179 -8.72 52.33 14.38
CA LYS A 179 -10.04 52.94 14.46
C LYS A 179 -11.08 52.40 13.47
N TYR A 180 -10.63 51.70 12.42
CA TYR A 180 -11.48 51.09 11.39
C TYR A 180 -11.64 49.57 11.57
N LEU A 181 -10.82 48.93 12.40
CA LEU A 181 -10.72 47.48 12.57
C LEU A 181 -11.88 46.83 13.40
N PRO A 182 -12.64 47.49 14.28
CA PRO A 182 -13.70 46.84 15.04
C PRO A 182 -14.76 46.10 14.20
N TYR A 183 -14.81 46.41 12.90
CA TYR A 183 -15.76 45.81 11.96
C TYR A 183 -15.24 44.65 11.12
N VAL A 184 -13.93 44.36 11.17
CA VAL A 184 -13.28 43.40 10.25
C VAL A 184 -12.73 42.16 10.99
N VAL A 185 -12.56 42.20 12.31
CA VAL A 185 -11.80 41.18 13.07
C VAL A 185 -12.48 39.80 13.12
N ASN A 186 -13.78 39.69 12.83
CA ASN A 186 -14.50 38.42 12.90
C ASN A 186 -14.35 37.53 11.64
N GLU A 187 -13.86 38.02 10.53
CA GLU A 187 -13.75 37.25 9.28
C GLU A 187 -12.35 36.69 8.99
N VAL A 188 -11.30 37.23 9.61
CA VAL A 188 -9.90 36.85 9.30
C VAL A 188 -9.39 35.69 10.17
N SER A 189 -10.12 35.29 11.21
CA SER A 189 -9.73 34.17 12.09
C SER A 189 -10.09 32.78 11.56
N SER A 190 -10.70 32.70 10.37
CA SER A 190 -11.18 31.42 9.77
C SER A 190 -10.47 31.07 8.44
N LEU A 191 -9.37 31.74 8.12
CA LEU A 191 -8.43 31.38 7.04
C LEU A 191 -7.08 30.94 7.63
#